data_49f78f5f705517f3fc92c62201fe7be9
#
_entry.id   49f78f5f705517f3fc92c62201fe7be9
#
_cell.length_a   1.000
_cell.length_b   1.000
_cell.length_c   1.000
_cell.angle_alpha   90.00
_cell.angle_beta   90.00
_cell.angle_gamma   90.00
#
_symmetry.space_group_name_H-M   'P 1'
#
loop_
_entity.id
_entity.type
_entity.pdbx_description
1 polymer ?
#
loop_
_entity_poly.entity_id
_entity_poly.type
_entity_poly.pdbx_seq_one_letter_code
_entity_poly.pdbx_strand_id
1 'polypeptide(L)'
;MAKNVFRKTASFFFITINIIVALFYLMGCATPFFDVSIHPVFGFFGLMFPYLFLILTFSFFGWLVLKPKLALLPLIVLLFGWKQLGVLFAFNIKEGFTAEKNKNDIRIVDWNIRSFNGLSSNKNAKKHAREDIAATILRLHPDIICLQE
;
A
#
# COMPACT_ATOMS: atom_id res chain seq x y z
N MET A 1 -16.05 39.52 20.68
CA MET A 1 -15.58 38.41 21.55
C MET A 1 -15.93 37.03 20.99
N ALA A 2 -17.15 36.73 20.58
CA ALA A 2 -17.58 35.40 20.11
C ALA A 2 -16.74 34.81 18.94
N LYS A 3 -16.36 35.60 17.93
CA LYS A 3 -15.58 35.17 16.76
C LYS A 3 -14.17 34.66 17.10
N ASN A 4 -13.55 35.23 18.16
CA ASN A 4 -12.22 34.81 18.63
C ASN A 4 -12.29 33.52 19.45
N VAL A 5 -13.35 33.32 20.23
CA VAL A 5 -13.59 32.09 20.98
C VAL A 5 -13.84 30.94 20.01
N PHE A 6 -14.71 31.11 19.03
CA PHE A 6 -14.98 30.10 17.99
C PHE A 6 -13.72 29.67 17.25
N ARG A 7 -12.87 30.62 16.82
CA ARG A 7 -11.60 30.31 16.14
C ARG A 7 -10.61 29.54 17.02
N LYS A 8 -10.58 29.86 18.34
CA LYS A 8 -9.72 29.11 19.28
C LYS A 8 -10.22 27.68 19.48
N THR A 9 -11.53 27.52 19.70
CA THR A 9 -12.15 26.20 19.90
C THR A 9 -12.02 25.33 18.66
N ALA A 10 -12.28 25.86 17.47
CA ALA A 10 -12.09 25.14 16.21
C ALA A 10 -10.62 24.73 16.03
N SER A 11 -9.66 25.63 16.28
CA SER A 11 -8.23 25.29 16.19
C SER A 11 -7.83 24.19 17.17
N PHE A 12 -8.34 24.23 18.39
CA PHE A 12 -8.07 23.20 19.40
C PHE A 12 -8.60 21.83 18.93
N PHE A 13 -9.83 21.79 18.45
CA PHE A 13 -10.44 20.56 17.92
C PHE A 13 -9.65 19.97 16.75
N PHE A 14 -9.24 20.80 15.78
CA PHE A 14 -8.41 20.36 14.66
C PHE A 14 -7.04 19.84 15.11
N ILE A 15 -6.40 20.47 16.08
CA ILE A 15 -5.12 19.99 16.63
C ILE A 15 -5.30 18.62 17.29
N THR A 16 -6.36 18.45 18.09
CA THR A 16 -6.65 17.18 18.77
C THR A 16 -6.87 16.06 17.76
N ILE A 17 -7.67 16.28 16.70
CA ILE A 17 -7.86 15.31 15.62
C ILE A 17 -6.53 14.98 14.94
N ASN A 18 -5.70 15.99 14.64
CA ASN A 18 -4.39 15.75 14.03
C ASN A 18 -3.49 14.86 14.89
N ILE A 19 -3.49 15.08 16.21
CA ILE A 19 -2.69 14.24 17.12
C ILE A 19 -3.21 12.80 17.11
N ILE A 20 -4.51 12.58 17.14
CA ILE A 20 -5.11 11.24 17.10
C ILE A 20 -4.75 10.53 15.77
N VAL A 21 -4.90 11.22 14.65
CA VAL A 21 -4.54 10.67 13.32
C VAL A 21 -3.04 10.38 13.23
N ALA A 22 -2.20 11.27 13.79
CA ALA A 22 -0.76 11.07 13.84
C ALA A 22 -0.39 9.83 14.66
N LEU A 23 -1.03 9.59 15.80
CA LEU A 23 -0.80 8.38 16.60
C LEU A 23 -1.18 7.12 15.84
N PHE A 24 -2.34 7.11 15.18
CA PHE A 24 -2.77 5.96 14.36
C PHE A 24 -1.85 5.71 13.17
N TYR A 25 -1.37 6.77 12.52
CA TYR A 25 -0.39 6.68 11.45
C TYR A 25 0.93 6.07 11.93
N LEU A 26 1.44 6.50 13.09
CA LEU A 26 2.65 5.93 13.69
C LEU A 26 2.45 4.44 14.08
N MET A 27 1.26 4.05 14.54
CA MET A 27 0.92 2.64 14.75
C MET A 27 0.94 1.86 13.43
N GLY A 28 0.44 2.43 12.34
CA GLY A 28 0.57 1.87 10.99
C GLY A 28 2.04 1.72 10.54
N CYS A 29 2.88 2.71 10.84
CA CYS A 29 4.32 2.63 10.58
C CYS A 29 5.01 1.53 11.40
N ALA A 30 4.49 1.21 12.57
CA ALA A 30 5.04 0.20 13.46
C ALA A 30 4.64 -1.24 13.06
N THR A 31 3.65 -1.42 12.19
CA THR A 31 3.14 -2.74 11.78
C THR A 31 4.24 -3.76 11.42
N PRO A 32 5.31 -3.42 10.67
CA PRO A 32 6.34 -4.40 10.31
C PRO A 32 7.15 -4.95 11.49
N PHE A 33 7.05 -4.32 12.65
CA PHE A 33 7.79 -4.74 13.85
C PHE A 33 6.98 -5.69 14.76
N PHE A 34 5.70 -5.92 14.44
CA PHE A 34 4.81 -6.75 15.22
C PHE A 34 4.30 -7.94 14.41
N ASP A 35 4.23 -9.10 15.05
CA ASP A 35 3.59 -10.25 14.44
C ASP A 35 2.06 -10.06 14.48
N VAL A 36 1.49 -9.88 13.28
CA VAL A 36 0.05 -9.62 13.09
C VAL A 36 -0.81 -10.82 13.50
N SER A 37 -0.26 -12.05 13.48
CA SER A 37 -0.97 -13.25 13.93
C SER A 37 -1.23 -13.23 15.43
N ILE A 38 -0.31 -12.62 16.20
CA ILE A 38 -0.41 -12.47 17.65
C ILE A 38 -1.15 -11.17 18.01
N HIS A 39 -0.92 -10.13 17.24
CA HIS A 39 -1.44 -8.79 17.49
C HIS A 39 -2.21 -8.23 16.29
N PRO A 40 -3.43 -8.72 15.99
CA PRO A 40 -4.19 -8.37 14.78
C PRO A 40 -4.54 -6.88 14.67
N VAL A 41 -4.55 -6.16 15.80
CA VAL A 41 -4.79 -4.70 15.82
C VAL A 41 -3.76 -3.93 14.98
N PHE A 42 -2.49 -4.36 14.96
CA PHE A 42 -1.47 -3.72 14.12
C PHE A 42 -1.73 -3.94 12.64
N GLY A 43 -2.24 -5.12 12.23
CA GLY A 43 -2.66 -5.37 10.85
C GLY A 43 -3.75 -4.40 10.39
N PHE A 44 -4.70 -4.09 11.27
CA PHE A 44 -5.74 -3.12 11.00
C PHE A 44 -5.19 -1.70 10.76
N PHE A 45 -4.24 -1.25 11.59
CA PHE A 45 -3.57 0.04 11.37
C PHE A 45 -2.73 0.07 10.09
N GLY A 46 -2.08 -1.04 9.73
CA GLY A 46 -1.39 -1.18 8.45
C GLY A 46 -2.33 -1.01 7.27
N LEU A 47 -3.52 -1.59 7.32
CA LEU A 47 -4.56 -1.45 6.29
C LEU A 47 -5.10 -0.01 6.20
N MET A 48 -5.19 0.70 7.33
CA MET A 48 -5.61 2.09 7.37
C MET A 48 -4.53 3.08 6.92
N PHE A 49 -3.27 2.65 6.84
CA PHE A 49 -2.12 3.52 6.57
C PHE A 49 -2.29 4.45 5.35
N PRO A 50 -2.78 3.99 4.16
CA PRO A 50 -2.96 4.87 3.01
C PRO A 50 -3.93 6.02 3.28
N TYR A 51 -5.01 5.76 4.00
CA TYR A 51 -6.02 6.77 4.33
C TYR A 51 -5.48 7.77 5.35
N LEU A 52 -4.77 7.29 6.37
CA LEU A 52 -4.14 8.13 7.38
C LEU A 52 -3.06 9.03 6.76
N PHE A 53 -2.29 8.50 5.79
CA PHE A 53 -1.34 9.27 5.01
C PHE A 53 -2.01 10.43 4.25
N LEU A 54 -3.12 10.16 3.56
CA LEU A 54 -3.87 11.20 2.85
C LEU A 54 -4.40 12.27 3.81
N ILE A 55 -5.01 11.86 4.93
CA ILE A 55 -5.55 12.81 5.93
C ILE A 55 -4.44 13.72 6.48
N LEU A 56 -3.27 13.15 6.84
CA LEU A 56 -2.14 13.94 7.33
C LEU A 56 -1.57 14.86 6.24
N THR A 57 -1.53 14.41 4.99
CA THR A 57 -1.08 15.23 3.87
C THR A 57 -2.01 16.42 3.64
N PHE A 58 -3.32 16.21 3.61
CA PHE A 58 -4.29 17.30 3.51
C PHE A 58 -4.22 18.24 4.73
N SER A 59 -4.02 17.69 5.91
CA SER A 59 -3.84 18.47 7.13
C SER A 59 -2.58 19.33 7.07
N PHE A 60 -1.47 18.80 6.55
CA PHE A 60 -0.23 19.56 6.34
C PHE A 60 -0.48 20.79 5.48
N PHE A 61 -1.08 20.62 4.29
CA PHE A 61 -1.40 21.74 3.41
C PHE A 61 -2.41 22.72 4.05
N GLY A 62 -3.41 22.22 4.75
CA GLY A 62 -4.36 23.06 5.48
C GLY A 62 -3.67 23.94 6.54
N TRP A 63 -2.74 23.35 7.31
CA TRP A 63 -1.99 24.12 8.31
C TRP A 63 -0.99 25.10 7.70
N LEU A 64 -0.40 24.79 6.55
CA LEU A 64 0.46 25.73 5.83
C LEU A 64 -0.28 27.05 5.53
N VAL A 65 -1.54 26.95 5.15
CA VAL A 65 -2.37 28.13 4.84
C VAL A 65 -2.86 28.83 6.10
N LEU A 66 -3.33 28.07 7.10
CA LEU A 66 -3.98 28.64 8.28
C LEU A 66 -2.99 29.06 9.37
N LYS A 67 -2.02 28.22 9.68
CA LYS A 67 -1.02 28.40 10.74
C LYS A 67 0.26 27.61 10.42
N PRO A 68 1.21 28.18 9.66
CA PRO A 68 2.40 27.46 9.16
C PRO A 68 3.21 26.73 10.25
N LYS A 69 3.25 27.31 11.47
CA LYS A 69 3.97 26.68 12.59
C LYS A 69 3.37 25.33 13.00
N LEU A 70 2.06 25.13 12.82
CA LEU A 70 1.38 23.88 13.14
C LEU A 70 1.51 22.82 12.02
N ALA A 71 1.88 23.22 10.81
CA ALA A 71 2.17 22.30 9.71
C ALA A 71 3.40 21.41 9.98
N LEU A 72 4.28 21.86 10.90
CA LEU A 72 5.47 21.09 11.26
C LEU A 72 5.11 19.75 11.91
N LEU A 73 4.02 19.66 12.66
CA LEU A 73 3.58 18.43 13.31
C LEU A 73 3.26 17.32 12.26
N PRO A 74 2.28 17.51 11.35
CA PRO A 74 2.00 16.46 10.35
C PRO A 74 3.20 16.21 9.43
N LEU A 75 4.04 17.21 9.13
CA LEU A 75 5.26 17.01 8.33
C LEU A 75 6.22 16.02 8.98
N ILE A 76 6.57 16.24 10.25
CA ILE A 76 7.47 15.34 10.97
C ILE A 76 6.90 13.93 11.02
N VAL A 77 5.60 13.80 11.31
CA VAL A 77 4.92 12.49 11.38
C VAL A 77 4.95 11.78 10.02
N LEU A 78 4.71 12.49 8.92
CA LEU A 78 4.78 11.93 7.56
C LEU A 78 6.18 11.40 7.22
N LEU A 79 7.23 12.09 7.65
CA LEU A 79 8.61 11.66 7.43
C LEU A 79 8.94 10.32 8.10
N PHE A 80 8.34 10.02 9.25
CA PHE A 80 8.53 8.70 9.89
C PHE A 80 7.99 7.54 9.05
N GLY A 81 6.99 7.77 8.21
CA GLY A 81 6.41 6.76 7.32
C GLY A 81 7.10 6.58 5.97
N TRP A 82 8.29 7.17 5.76
CA TRP A 82 8.98 7.13 4.47
C TRP A 82 9.16 5.71 3.91
N LYS A 83 9.54 4.75 4.76
CA LYS A 83 9.72 3.36 4.36
C LYS A 83 8.41 2.72 3.89
N GLN A 84 7.32 2.96 4.63
CA GLN A 84 5.99 2.43 4.31
C GLN A 84 5.43 3.06 3.03
N LEU A 85 5.76 4.32 2.76
CA LEU A 85 5.41 4.98 1.50
C LEU A 85 6.08 4.29 0.30
N GLY A 86 7.33 3.86 0.44
CA GLY A 86 8.03 3.08 -0.60
C GLY A 86 7.34 1.76 -0.91
N VAL A 87 6.74 1.11 0.09
CA VAL A 87 5.94 -0.10 -0.10
C VAL A 87 4.58 0.22 -0.72
N LEU A 88 3.93 1.30 -0.27
CA LEU A 88 2.62 1.71 -0.76
C LEU A 88 2.64 2.09 -2.25
N PHE A 89 3.64 2.85 -2.68
CA PHE A 89 3.71 3.37 -4.04
C PHE A 89 4.58 2.53 -4.97
N ALA A 90 5.28 1.51 -4.47
CA ALA A 90 6.10 0.56 -5.24
C ALA A 90 6.74 1.20 -6.49
N PHE A 91 7.47 2.32 -6.31
CA PHE A 91 8.14 3.02 -7.40
C PHE A 91 9.18 2.10 -8.05
N ASN A 92 8.75 1.34 -9.06
CA ASN A 92 9.63 0.47 -9.84
C ASN A 92 10.39 1.33 -10.85
N ILE A 93 11.49 1.94 -10.39
CA ILE A 93 12.38 2.74 -11.24
C ILE A 93 13.37 1.83 -12.01
N LYS A 94 13.41 0.54 -11.65
CA LYS A 94 14.29 -0.44 -12.30
C LYS A 94 13.68 -0.90 -13.61
N GLU A 95 14.57 -1.34 -14.52
CA GLU A 95 14.20 -1.95 -15.80
C GLU A 95 13.09 -3.00 -15.62
N GLY A 96 12.08 -2.92 -16.49
CA GLY A 96 10.96 -3.84 -16.48
C GLY A 96 11.38 -5.28 -16.75
N PHE A 97 10.40 -6.17 -16.75
CA PHE A 97 10.60 -7.58 -17.07
C PHE A 97 11.32 -7.74 -18.44
N THR A 98 12.47 -8.40 -18.44
CA THR A 98 13.18 -8.80 -19.66
C THR A 98 12.77 -10.23 -20.03
N ALA A 99 12.41 -10.45 -21.30
CA ALA A 99 12.07 -11.78 -21.79
C ALA A 99 13.32 -12.71 -21.78
N GLU A 100 14.50 -12.13 -21.93
CA GLU A 100 15.76 -12.87 -21.87
C GLU A 100 16.15 -13.16 -20.43
N LYS A 101 16.51 -14.42 -20.15
CA LYS A 101 16.96 -14.89 -18.84
C LYS A 101 18.49 -15.01 -18.86
N ASN A 102 19.17 -14.33 -17.92
CA ASN A 102 20.60 -14.54 -17.75
C ASN A 102 20.88 -15.89 -17.08
N LYS A 103 22.08 -16.44 -17.29
CA LYS A 103 22.48 -17.77 -16.75
C LYS A 103 22.37 -17.88 -15.22
N ASN A 104 22.52 -16.76 -14.50
CA ASN A 104 22.53 -16.73 -13.04
C ASN A 104 21.20 -16.24 -12.44
N ASP A 105 20.20 -15.94 -13.28
CA ASP A 105 18.91 -15.45 -12.81
C ASP A 105 17.98 -16.63 -12.51
N ILE A 106 17.28 -16.55 -11.38
CA ILE A 106 16.17 -17.45 -11.06
C ILE A 106 14.88 -16.77 -11.51
N ARG A 107 14.15 -17.41 -12.44
CA ARG A 107 12.86 -16.90 -12.90
C ARG A 107 11.74 -17.59 -12.15
N ILE A 108 10.96 -16.80 -11.45
CA ILE A 108 9.77 -17.25 -10.73
C ILE A 108 8.55 -16.76 -11.49
N VAL A 109 7.61 -17.66 -11.77
CA VAL A 109 6.28 -17.32 -12.27
C VAL A 109 5.29 -17.53 -11.16
N ASP A 110 4.61 -16.46 -10.75
CA ASP A 110 3.50 -16.50 -9.81
C ASP A 110 2.24 -16.01 -10.54
N TRP A 111 1.24 -16.88 -10.65
CA TRP A 111 0.05 -16.60 -11.44
C TRP A 111 -1.21 -17.20 -10.81
N ASN A 112 -2.21 -16.36 -10.58
CA ASN A 112 -3.56 -16.83 -10.25
C ASN A 112 -4.25 -17.29 -11.54
N ILE A 113 -4.38 -18.58 -11.70
CA ILE A 113 -4.88 -19.25 -12.92
C ILE A 113 -6.37 -19.60 -12.85
N ARG A 114 -7.06 -19.23 -11.78
CA ARG A 114 -8.49 -19.51 -11.60
C ARG A 114 -8.84 -20.97 -11.92
N SER A 115 -8.19 -21.92 -11.28
CA SER A 115 -8.36 -23.37 -11.47
C SER A 115 -8.26 -23.83 -12.95
N PHE A 116 -7.45 -23.16 -13.76
CA PHE A 116 -7.30 -23.39 -15.20
C PHE A 116 -8.60 -23.23 -16.01
N ASN A 117 -9.61 -22.54 -15.48
CA ASN A 117 -10.89 -22.44 -16.14
C ASN A 117 -11.03 -21.28 -17.15
N GLY A 118 -10.09 -20.33 -17.16
CA GLY A 118 -10.20 -19.11 -17.93
C GLY A 118 -11.42 -18.25 -17.50
N LEU A 119 -11.76 -17.26 -18.30
CA LEU A 119 -12.89 -16.36 -18.05
C LEU A 119 -14.20 -16.83 -18.70
N SER A 120 -14.16 -17.86 -19.56
CA SER A 120 -15.32 -18.30 -20.33
C SER A 120 -16.10 -19.41 -19.62
N SER A 121 -17.42 -19.39 -19.76
CA SER A 121 -18.30 -20.48 -19.31
C SER A 121 -18.34 -21.66 -20.28
N ASN A 122 -17.83 -21.51 -21.51
CA ASN A 122 -17.85 -22.56 -22.55
C ASN A 122 -16.77 -23.62 -22.29
N LYS A 123 -17.15 -24.90 -22.34
CA LYS A 123 -16.24 -26.05 -22.12
C LYS A 123 -15.05 -26.09 -23.08
N ASN A 124 -15.25 -25.76 -24.36
CA ASN A 124 -14.18 -25.75 -25.35
C ASN A 124 -13.19 -24.60 -25.06
N ALA A 125 -13.69 -23.42 -24.74
CA ALA A 125 -12.85 -22.29 -24.35
C ALA A 125 -12.04 -22.57 -23.08
N LYS A 126 -12.58 -23.32 -22.11
CA LYS A 126 -11.85 -23.75 -20.92
C LYS A 126 -10.71 -24.69 -21.25
N LYS A 127 -10.90 -25.61 -22.20
CA LYS A 127 -9.83 -26.50 -22.66
C LYS A 127 -8.70 -25.70 -23.30
N HIS A 128 -9.01 -24.79 -24.20
CA HIS A 128 -8.00 -23.91 -24.82
C HIS A 128 -7.29 -23.03 -23.81
N ALA A 129 -8.01 -22.49 -22.80
CA ALA A 129 -7.40 -21.71 -21.75
C ALA A 129 -6.31 -22.47 -20.97
N ARG A 130 -6.49 -23.77 -20.73
CA ARG A 130 -5.47 -24.62 -20.09
C ARG A 130 -4.21 -24.76 -20.94
N GLU A 131 -4.42 -25.02 -22.24
CA GLU A 131 -3.33 -25.17 -23.21
C GLU A 131 -2.56 -23.84 -23.34
N ASP A 132 -3.26 -22.71 -23.42
CA ASP A 132 -2.67 -21.38 -23.53
C ASP A 132 -1.89 -20.98 -22.27
N ILE A 133 -2.44 -21.27 -21.07
CA ILE A 133 -1.77 -21.04 -19.80
C ILE A 133 -0.48 -21.86 -19.73
N ALA A 134 -0.56 -23.16 -20.02
CA ALA A 134 0.60 -24.04 -20.01
C ALA A 134 1.67 -23.59 -21.01
N ALA A 135 1.26 -23.28 -22.25
CA ALA A 135 2.18 -22.78 -23.29
C ALA A 135 2.84 -21.46 -22.88
N THR A 136 2.09 -20.56 -22.24
CA THR A 136 2.62 -19.27 -21.77
C THR A 136 3.67 -19.48 -20.67
N ILE A 137 3.37 -20.35 -19.69
CA ILE A 137 4.31 -20.67 -18.61
C ILE A 137 5.59 -21.27 -19.18
N LEU A 138 5.47 -22.28 -20.06
CA LEU A 138 6.62 -22.95 -20.64
C LEU A 138 7.49 -22.00 -21.48
N ARG A 139 6.88 -21.06 -22.21
CA ARG A 139 7.60 -20.05 -23.00
C ARG A 139 8.45 -19.11 -22.15
N LEU A 140 8.07 -18.91 -20.91
CA LEU A 140 8.82 -18.06 -19.98
C LEU A 140 10.06 -18.75 -19.41
N HIS A 141 10.23 -20.06 -19.59
CA HIS A 141 11.34 -20.86 -19.04
C HIS A 141 11.54 -20.59 -17.53
N PRO A 142 10.51 -20.76 -16.67
CA PRO A 142 10.64 -20.54 -15.25
C PRO A 142 11.45 -21.63 -14.57
N ASP A 143 12.13 -21.27 -13.46
CA ASP A 143 12.76 -22.22 -12.56
C ASP A 143 11.78 -22.64 -11.45
N ILE A 144 10.91 -21.72 -11.05
CA ILE A 144 9.90 -21.94 -10.02
C ILE A 144 8.55 -21.46 -10.54
N ILE A 145 7.52 -22.28 -10.36
CA ILE A 145 6.14 -21.96 -10.74
C ILE A 145 5.28 -22.03 -9.50
N CYS A 146 4.65 -20.90 -9.15
CA CYS A 146 3.66 -20.77 -8.09
C CYS A 146 2.30 -20.52 -8.74
N LEU A 147 1.41 -21.51 -8.70
CA LEU A 147 0.07 -21.39 -9.25
C LEU A 147 -0.93 -21.22 -8.10
N GLN A 148 -1.74 -20.17 -8.20
CA GLN A 148 -2.79 -19.88 -7.24
C GLN A 148 -4.14 -20.12 -7.92
N GLU A 149 -5.05 -20.83 -7.22
CA GLU A 149 -6.44 -21.14 -7.59
C GLU A 149 -6.72 -21.47 -9.06
#